data_406b4856a231aaff2d3b524ab5301d79
#
_entry.id   406b4856a231aaff2d3b524ab5301d79
#
_cell.length_a   1.000
_cell.length_b   1.000
_cell.length_c   1.000
_cell.angle_alpha   90.00
_cell.angle_beta   90.00
_cell.angle_gamma   90.00
#
_symmetry.space_group_name_H-M   'P 1'
#
loop_
_entity.id
_entity.type
_entity.pdbx_description
1 polymer ?
#
loop_
_entity_poly.entity_id
_entity_poly.type
_entity_poly.pdbx_seq_one_letter_code
_entity_poly.pdbx_strand_id
1 'polypeptide(L)'
;MSEFPTDLRAFSFVLAVPDLERSAAYFRDALGFQLAWPEGTGWQLVSRGAVRIMLGHCPDAIAPADTGDHSYFGYLNIDDADALHNEFVGRGAIILQPPTDRPHGMREFVVATPDGHRMMIGQDLSAVR
;
A
#
# COMPACT_ATOMS: atom_id res chain seq x y z
N MET A 1 22.98 -3.66 -17.33
CA MET A 1 23.08 -5.15 -17.28
C MET A 1 23.56 -5.56 -15.90
N SER A 2 22.97 -6.59 -15.35
CA SER A 2 23.37 -7.07 -14.02
C SER A 2 24.66 -7.88 -14.10
N GLU A 3 25.55 -7.65 -13.14
CA GLU A 3 26.73 -8.50 -12.94
C GLU A 3 26.35 -9.92 -12.54
N PHE A 4 25.20 -10.07 -11.86
CA PHE A 4 24.66 -11.37 -11.44
C PHE A 4 23.28 -11.53 -12.11
N PRO A 5 23.23 -12.08 -13.33
CA PRO A 5 22.00 -12.06 -14.13
C PRO A 5 20.84 -12.86 -13.56
N THR A 6 21.06 -13.71 -12.56
CA THR A 6 20.01 -14.47 -11.89
C THR A 6 19.56 -13.86 -10.57
N ASP A 7 20.11 -12.72 -10.16
CA ASP A 7 19.69 -12.05 -8.95
C ASP A 7 18.30 -11.44 -9.11
N LEU A 8 17.48 -11.60 -8.08
CA LEU A 8 16.15 -11.04 -8.04
C LEU A 8 16.17 -9.58 -7.61
N ARG A 9 15.26 -8.81 -8.16
CA ARG A 9 15.06 -7.41 -7.76
C ARG A 9 13.60 -7.20 -7.41
N ALA A 10 13.34 -6.45 -6.36
CA ALA A 10 11.98 -6.07 -6.00
C ALA A 10 11.41 -5.15 -7.08
N PHE A 11 10.17 -5.39 -7.48
CA PHE A 11 9.51 -4.58 -8.49
C PHE A 11 8.15 -4.09 -8.04
N SER A 12 7.21 -4.99 -7.77
CA SER A 12 5.84 -4.63 -7.44
C SER A 12 5.25 -5.60 -6.42
N PHE A 13 4.29 -5.10 -5.64
CA PHE A 13 3.36 -5.97 -4.94
C PHE A 13 2.23 -6.33 -5.91
N VAL A 14 1.55 -7.44 -5.65
CA VAL A 14 0.43 -7.90 -6.47
C VAL A 14 -0.76 -8.15 -5.56
N LEU A 15 -1.89 -7.51 -5.85
CA LEU A 15 -3.12 -7.68 -5.08
C LEU A 15 -4.24 -8.14 -5.98
N ALA A 16 -4.98 -9.15 -5.53
CA ALA A 16 -6.22 -9.56 -6.18
C ALA A 16 -7.36 -8.71 -5.62
N VAL A 17 -8.13 -8.08 -6.49
CA VAL A 17 -9.24 -7.21 -6.10
C VAL A 17 -10.51 -7.60 -6.87
N PRO A 18 -11.67 -7.64 -6.20
CA PRO A 18 -12.92 -8.03 -6.87
C PRO A 18 -13.47 -6.94 -7.77
N ASP A 19 -13.19 -5.67 -7.49
CA ASP A 19 -13.64 -4.52 -8.28
C ASP A 19 -12.43 -3.65 -8.59
N LEU A 20 -11.86 -3.84 -9.77
CA LEU A 20 -10.63 -3.17 -10.17
C LEU A 20 -10.79 -1.65 -10.23
N GLU A 21 -11.89 -1.16 -10.78
CA GLU A 21 -12.11 0.29 -10.89
C GLU A 21 -12.22 0.95 -9.53
N ARG A 22 -12.95 0.33 -8.60
CA ARG A 22 -13.09 0.84 -7.24
C ARG A 22 -11.74 0.85 -6.52
N SER A 23 -10.99 -0.22 -6.63
CA SER A 23 -9.67 -0.32 -5.97
C SER A 23 -8.69 0.68 -6.54
N ALA A 24 -8.62 0.81 -7.86
CA ALA A 24 -7.74 1.79 -8.50
C ALA A 24 -8.11 3.22 -8.09
N ALA A 25 -9.41 3.53 -8.06
CA ALA A 25 -9.89 4.85 -7.64
C ALA A 25 -9.51 5.15 -6.18
N TYR A 26 -9.60 4.16 -5.30
CA TYR A 26 -9.20 4.32 -3.91
C TYR A 26 -7.71 4.66 -3.79
N PHE A 27 -6.85 3.91 -4.50
CA PHE A 27 -5.42 4.22 -4.48
C PHE A 27 -5.12 5.62 -5.01
N ARG A 28 -5.80 6.03 -6.08
CA ARG A 28 -5.63 7.37 -6.63
C ARG A 28 -6.13 8.46 -5.69
N ASP A 29 -7.37 8.33 -5.22
CA ASP A 29 -8.05 9.43 -4.53
C ASP A 29 -7.75 9.48 -3.05
N ALA A 30 -7.70 8.33 -2.38
CA ALA A 30 -7.48 8.24 -0.94
C ALA A 30 -6.01 8.12 -0.56
N LEU A 31 -5.19 7.48 -1.41
CA LEU A 31 -3.80 7.24 -1.09
C LEU A 31 -2.83 8.06 -1.95
N GLY A 32 -3.32 8.80 -2.93
CA GLY A 32 -2.49 9.69 -3.73
C GLY A 32 -1.56 8.98 -4.72
N PHE A 33 -1.92 7.78 -5.14
CA PHE A 33 -1.16 7.04 -6.15
C PHE A 33 -1.55 7.48 -7.55
N GLN A 34 -0.68 7.22 -8.49
CA GLN A 34 -0.93 7.43 -9.92
C GLN A 34 -1.27 6.11 -10.58
N LEU A 35 -2.19 6.14 -11.55
CA LEU A 35 -2.55 4.98 -12.37
C LEU A 35 -1.71 5.03 -13.65
N ALA A 36 -1.11 3.90 -14.03
CA ALA A 36 -0.15 3.87 -15.12
C ALA A 36 -0.59 3.08 -16.36
N TRP A 37 -1.55 2.15 -16.24
CA TRP A 37 -1.92 1.27 -17.34
C TRP A 37 -3.28 1.63 -17.94
N PRO A 38 -3.50 1.31 -19.24
CA PRO A 38 -4.79 1.55 -19.86
C PRO A 38 -5.87 0.66 -19.28
N GLU A 39 -7.11 1.13 -19.34
CA GLU A 39 -8.27 0.38 -18.90
C GLU A 39 -8.55 -0.80 -19.84
N GLY A 40 -9.32 -1.78 -19.35
CA GLY A 40 -9.85 -2.88 -20.16
C GLY A 40 -8.98 -4.11 -20.19
N THR A 41 -7.84 -4.12 -19.50
CA THR A 41 -6.93 -5.27 -19.51
C THR A 41 -7.15 -6.22 -18.33
N GLY A 42 -7.95 -5.83 -17.35
CA GLY A 42 -8.11 -6.59 -16.11
C GLY A 42 -7.00 -6.33 -15.09
N TRP A 43 -6.08 -5.43 -15.39
CA TRP A 43 -4.95 -5.08 -14.55
C TRP A 43 -4.76 -3.57 -14.49
N GLN A 44 -4.29 -3.09 -13.34
CA GLN A 44 -3.89 -1.69 -13.18
C GLN A 44 -2.64 -1.62 -12.33
N LEU A 45 -1.69 -0.80 -12.74
CA LEU A 45 -0.52 -0.49 -11.95
C LEU A 45 -0.75 0.85 -11.25
N VAL A 46 -0.64 0.84 -9.93
CA VAL A 46 -0.69 2.08 -9.15
C VAL A 46 0.68 2.30 -8.52
N SER A 47 1.12 3.55 -8.51
CA SER A 47 2.45 3.87 -7.99
C SER A 47 2.48 5.21 -7.26
N ARG A 48 3.32 5.26 -6.23
CA ARG A 48 3.63 6.49 -5.50
C ARG A 48 5.07 6.39 -5.01
N GLY A 49 5.92 7.32 -5.42
CA GLY A 49 7.35 7.21 -5.16
C GLY A 49 7.90 5.91 -5.73
N ALA A 50 8.61 5.15 -4.93
CA ALA A 50 9.15 3.86 -5.33
C ALA A 50 8.18 2.69 -5.13
N VAL A 51 7.00 2.94 -4.58
CA VAL A 51 6.01 1.89 -4.32
C VAL A 51 5.19 1.63 -5.57
N ARG A 52 5.12 0.37 -5.98
CA ARG A 52 4.40 -0.07 -7.18
C ARG A 52 3.53 -1.26 -6.80
N ILE A 53 2.25 -1.20 -7.14
CA ILE A 53 1.28 -2.24 -6.81
C ILE A 53 0.49 -2.59 -8.06
N MET A 54 0.51 -3.86 -8.43
CA MET A 54 -0.30 -4.38 -9.55
C MET A 54 -1.62 -4.89 -8.98
N LEU A 55 -2.71 -4.27 -9.41
CA LEU A 55 -4.05 -4.69 -9.02
C LEU A 55 -4.62 -5.57 -10.12
N GLY A 56 -4.97 -6.81 -9.79
CA GLY A 56 -5.55 -7.76 -10.72
C GLY A 56 -7.03 -7.99 -10.43
N HIS A 57 -7.87 -7.92 -11.46
CA HIS A 57 -9.30 -8.16 -11.33
C HIS A 57 -9.54 -9.65 -11.04
N CYS A 58 -10.10 -9.93 -9.87
CA CYS A 58 -10.36 -11.29 -9.43
C CYS A 58 -11.67 -11.31 -8.63
N PRO A 59 -12.82 -11.39 -9.32
CA PRO A 59 -14.13 -11.27 -8.64
C PRO A 59 -14.41 -12.36 -7.63
N ASP A 60 -13.74 -13.52 -7.75
CA ASP A 60 -13.95 -14.66 -6.84
C ASP A 60 -12.91 -14.71 -5.72
N ALA A 61 -12.05 -13.71 -5.60
CA ALA A 61 -11.05 -13.70 -4.53
C ALA A 61 -11.73 -13.61 -3.16
N ILE A 62 -11.18 -14.36 -2.21
CA ILE A 62 -11.58 -14.19 -0.80
C ILE A 62 -11.09 -12.81 -0.36
N ALA A 63 -12.00 -12.03 0.22
CA ALA A 63 -11.64 -10.69 0.69
C ALA A 63 -10.57 -10.80 1.79
N PRO A 64 -9.50 -10.01 1.74
CA PRO A 64 -8.49 -10.02 2.79
C PRO A 64 -9.06 -9.74 4.18
N ALA A 65 -10.14 -8.96 4.27
CA ALA A 65 -10.82 -8.70 5.53
C ALA A 65 -11.33 -9.99 6.21
N ASP A 66 -11.60 -11.02 5.42
CA ASP A 66 -12.11 -12.30 5.92
C ASP A 66 -11.00 -13.22 6.42
N THR A 67 -9.75 -12.83 6.31
CA THR A 67 -8.60 -13.61 6.79
C THR A 67 -8.13 -13.18 8.18
N GLY A 68 -8.92 -12.36 8.89
CA GLY A 68 -8.57 -11.85 10.21
C GLY A 68 -7.50 -10.76 10.13
N ASP A 69 -6.57 -10.76 11.07
CA ASP A 69 -5.55 -9.71 11.19
C ASP A 69 -4.31 -9.96 10.33
N HIS A 70 -4.38 -10.86 9.37
CA HIS A 70 -3.21 -11.32 8.61
C HIS A 70 -3.17 -10.81 7.18
N SER A 71 -3.90 -9.74 6.86
CA SER A 71 -4.04 -9.23 5.50
C SER A 71 -3.00 -8.17 5.12
N TYR A 72 -1.90 -8.08 5.87
CA TYR A 72 -0.80 -7.18 5.52
C TYR A 72 -0.10 -7.64 4.26
N PHE A 73 0.11 -6.71 3.32
CA PHE A 73 0.86 -7.03 2.10
C PHE A 73 2.18 -6.26 2.00
N GLY A 74 2.42 -5.30 2.86
CA GLY A 74 3.66 -4.58 2.81
C GLY A 74 3.92 -3.72 4.04
N TYR A 75 5.20 -3.46 4.26
CA TYR A 75 5.69 -2.48 5.21
C TYR A 75 6.45 -1.43 4.39
N LEU A 76 5.97 -0.20 4.44
CA LEU A 76 6.52 0.89 3.64
C LEU A 76 7.21 1.90 4.55
N ASN A 77 8.34 2.41 4.09
CA ASN A 77 9.09 3.41 4.84
C ASN A 77 8.75 4.82 4.37
N ILE A 78 8.66 5.75 5.31
CA ILE A 78 8.39 7.16 5.05
C ILE A 78 9.25 8.01 5.99
N ASP A 79 9.63 9.20 5.54
CA ASP A 79 10.44 10.10 6.35
C ASP A 79 9.62 10.83 7.42
N ASP A 80 8.33 11.05 7.18
CA ASP A 80 7.46 11.76 8.11
C ASP A 80 6.10 11.05 8.16
N ALA A 81 5.95 10.17 9.14
CA ALA A 81 4.73 9.37 9.29
C ALA A 81 3.52 10.24 9.63
N ASP A 82 3.70 11.26 10.46
CA ASP A 82 2.59 12.14 10.84
C ASP A 82 2.06 12.92 9.63
N ALA A 83 2.96 13.43 8.80
CA ALA A 83 2.57 14.18 7.62
C ALA A 83 1.78 13.30 6.62
N LEU A 84 2.25 12.08 6.39
CA LEU A 84 1.55 11.16 5.49
C LEU A 84 0.20 10.73 6.07
N HIS A 85 0.16 10.43 7.36
CA HIS A 85 -1.10 10.11 8.03
C HIS A 85 -2.11 11.24 7.88
N ASN A 86 -1.70 12.49 8.11
CA ASN A 86 -2.57 13.64 7.98
C ASN A 86 -3.07 13.82 6.54
N GLU A 87 -2.22 13.59 5.56
CA GLU A 87 -2.63 13.61 4.15
C GLU A 87 -3.68 12.54 3.88
N PHE A 88 -3.45 11.32 4.34
CA PHE A 88 -4.39 10.21 4.11
C PHE A 88 -5.74 10.47 4.80
N VAL A 89 -5.73 10.99 6.01
CA VAL A 89 -6.98 11.37 6.70
C VAL A 89 -7.75 12.40 5.88
N GLY A 90 -7.05 13.41 5.37
CA GLY A 90 -7.67 14.46 4.57
C GLY A 90 -8.23 13.95 3.23
N ARG A 91 -7.68 12.85 2.71
CA ARG A 91 -8.17 12.22 1.47
C ARG A 91 -9.26 11.19 1.71
N GLY A 92 -9.59 10.87 2.96
CA GLY A 92 -10.61 9.89 3.29
C GLY A 92 -10.14 8.45 3.32
N ALA A 93 -8.85 8.20 3.51
CA ALA A 93 -8.31 6.85 3.63
C ALA A 93 -8.82 6.14 4.90
N ILE A 94 -8.83 4.82 4.85
CA ILE A 94 -9.25 3.99 5.98
C ILE A 94 -8.05 3.78 6.89
N ILE A 95 -8.03 4.45 8.04
CA ILE A 95 -6.96 4.33 9.01
C ILE A 95 -7.38 3.33 10.09
N LEU A 96 -6.66 2.23 10.19
CA LEU A 96 -6.91 1.22 11.22
C LEU A 96 -6.21 1.53 12.53
N GLN A 97 -5.05 2.19 12.45
CA GLN A 97 -4.27 2.56 13.62
C GLN A 97 -3.54 3.87 13.33
N PRO A 98 -3.69 4.88 14.18
CA PRO A 98 -2.97 6.15 14.01
C PRO A 98 -1.47 5.97 14.33
N PRO A 99 -0.63 6.96 13.98
CA PRO A 99 0.81 6.88 14.27
C PRO A 99 1.06 6.58 15.74
N THR A 100 1.84 5.54 15.98
CA THR A 100 2.15 5.04 17.32
C THR A 100 3.64 4.69 17.38
N ASP A 101 4.30 5.17 18.41
CA ASP A 101 5.71 4.86 18.61
C ASP A 101 5.86 3.46 19.20
N ARG A 102 6.69 2.66 18.58
CA ARG A 102 6.91 1.27 18.97
C ARG A 102 8.24 1.11 19.71
N PRO A 103 8.35 0.09 20.57
CA PRO A 103 9.58 -0.13 21.33
C PRO A 103 10.82 -0.35 20.47
N HIS A 104 10.64 -0.82 19.22
CA HIS A 104 11.76 -1.05 18.31
C HIS A 104 12.21 0.21 17.56
N GLY A 105 11.71 1.40 17.92
CA GLY A 105 12.22 2.66 17.39
C GLY A 105 11.54 3.16 16.13
N MET A 106 10.36 2.65 15.81
CA MET A 106 9.59 3.06 14.64
C MET A 106 8.30 3.75 15.06
N ARG A 107 7.90 4.76 14.30
CA ARG A 107 6.56 5.34 14.39
C ARG A 107 5.73 4.77 13.25
N GLU A 108 4.71 4.01 13.60
CA GLU A 108 3.96 3.22 12.63
C GLU A 108 2.49 3.57 12.65
N PHE A 109 1.87 3.57 11.45
CA PHE A 109 0.41 3.58 11.35
C PHE A 109 -0.04 2.56 10.30
N VAL A 110 -1.32 2.22 10.32
CA VAL A 110 -1.88 1.19 9.45
C VAL A 110 -3.02 1.78 8.64
N VAL A 111 -2.94 1.63 7.31
CA VAL A 111 -3.98 2.04 6.39
C VAL A 111 -4.50 0.80 5.67
N ALA A 112 -5.80 0.77 5.41
CA ALA A 112 -6.44 -0.36 4.73
C ALA A 112 -7.07 0.08 3.43
N THR A 113 -7.27 -0.90 2.53
CA THR A 113 -8.10 -0.74 1.34
C THR A 113 -9.55 -1.13 1.66
N PRO A 114 -10.52 -0.78 0.79
CA PRO A 114 -11.91 -1.18 1.00
C PRO A 114 -12.11 -2.70 1.10
N ASP A 115 -11.21 -3.48 0.48
CA ASP A 115 -11.29 -4.94 0.52
C ASP A 115 -10.60 -5.53 1.77
N GLY A 116 -9.92 -4.69 2.55
CA GLY A 116 -9.27 -5.12 3.78
C GLY A 116 -7.80 -5.47 3.65
N HIS A 117 -7.16 -5.19 2.52
CA HIS A 117 -5.70 -5.25 2.45
C HIS A 117 -5.12 -4.19 3.39
N ARG A 118 -4.05 -4.55 4.10
CA ARG A 118 -3.41 -3.65 5.07
C ARG A 118 -2.00 -3.29 4.64
N MET A 119 -1.67 -2.01 4.74
CA MET A 119 -0.30 -1.51 4.62
C MET A 119 0.14 -0.96 5.97
N MET A 120 1.29 -1.41 6.46
CA MET A 120 1.93 -0.77 7.59
C MET A 120 2.95 0.24 7.07
N ILE A 121 2.93 1.44 7.62
CA ILE A 121 3.80 2.54 7.18
C ILE A 121 4.58 3.02 8.38
N GLY A 122 5.90 3.07 8.26
CA GLY A 122 6.78 3.35 9.39
C GLY A 122 7.84 4.39 9.10
N GLN A 123 8.10 5.19 10.11
CA GLN A 123 9.20 6.14 10.15
C GLN A 123 10.23 5.67 11.16
N ASP A 124 11.49 5.61 10.75
CA ASP A 124 12.59 5.29 11.65
C ASP A 124 12.91 6.52 12.52
N LEU A 125 12.60 6.44 13.80
CA LEU A 125 12.81 7.55 14.72
C LEU A 125 14.28 7.74 15.05
N SER A 126 15.10 6.71 14.93
CA SER A 126 16.53 6.83 15.20
C SER A 126 17.24 7.63 14.12
N ALA A 127 16.67 7.75 12.92
CA ALA A 127 17.21 8.54 11.83
C ALA A 127 16.94 10.03 11.99
N VAL A 128 16.06 10.43 12.89
CA VAL A 128 15.71 11.84 13.14
C VAL A 128 16.81 12.50 13.94
N ARG A 129 17.28 13.62 13.47
CA ARG A 129 18.34 14.39 14.14
C ARG A 129 17.98 15.86 14.20
#